data_21482cfa9002f96401f1ddbdae9e3d51
#
_entry.id   21482cfa9002f96401f1ddbdae9e3d51
#
_cell.length_a   1.000
_cell.length_b   1.000
_cell.length_c   1.000
_cell.angle_alpha   90.00
_cell.angle_beta   90.00
_cell.angle_gamma   90.00
#
_symmetry.space_group_name_H-M   'P 1'
#
loop_
_entity.id
_entity.type
_entity.pdbx_description
1 polymer ?
#
loop_
_entity_poly.entity_id
_entity_poly.type
_entity_poly.pdbx_seq_one_letter_code
_entity_poly.pdbx_strand_id
1 'polypeptide(L)'
;MIADDMMTFIKNDIIVFGAGVFLFIVFTLWFVFRSILWVAVPLLSCFFSVFIMVGFLGLVGWKVTVISSNFIALMLILTMAMNIHMSVRYLQFKKDNPESTTKEALNWTAGKMFWPILYTVLTTICAFLSLIFSGIKPIIDFGWMMTVGLIVSMTVTFTLLPSILNIISKNNVNYRDQKKS
;
A
#
# COMPACT_ATOMS: atom_id res chain seq x y z
N MET A 1 21.12 28.70 7.46
CA MET A 1 22.02 27.91 6.61
C MET A 1 21.93 26.42 6.93
N ILE A 2 22.43 25.88 8.04
CA ILE A 2 22.41 24.42 8.30
C ILE A 2 20.97 23.83 8.30
N ALA A 3 20.01 24.51 8.91
CA ALA A 3 18.62 24.06 8.97
C ALA A 3 17.93 24.08 7.59
N ASP A 4 18.22 25.09 6.77
CA ASP A 4 17.67 25.22 5.42
C ASP A 4 18.26 24.16 4.47
N ASP A 5 19.55 23.89 4.61
CA ASP A 5 20.23 22.84 3.85
C ASP A 5 19.66 21.44 4.22
N MET A 6 19.43 21.18 5.52
CA MET A 6 18.79 19.93 5.97
C MET A 6 17.36 19.78 5.43
N MET A 7 16.56 20.85 5.43
CA MET A 7 15.20 20.83 4.87
C MET A 7 15.22 20.58 3.36
N THR A 8 16.18 21.16 2.65
CA THR A 8 16.35 20.94 1.21
C THR A 8 16.76 19.50 0.90
N PHE A 9 17.67 18.92 1.69
CA PHE A 9 18.06 17.50 1.58
C PHE A 9 16.87 16.57 1.83
N ILE A 10 16.11 16.78 2.90
CA ILE A 10 14.91 15.97 3.21
C ILE A 10 13.90 16.04 2.07
N LYS A 11 13.63 17.24 1.55
CA LYS A 11 12.70 17.44 0.44
C LYS A 11 13.16 16.74 -0.84
N ASN A 12 14.44 16.88 -1.19
CA ASN A 12 15.01 16.20 -2.36
C ASN A 12 14.99 14.67 -2.21
N ASP A 13 15.33 14.15 -1.03
CA ASP A 13 15.31 12.73 -0.75
C ASP A 13 13.90 12.14 -0.92
N ILE A 14 12.89 12.78 -0.34
CA ILE A 14 11.49 12.36 -0.49
C ILE A 14 11.06 12.36 -1.95
N ILE A 15 11.41 13.40 -2.71
CA ILE A 15 11.01 13.54 -4.11
C ILE A 15 11.75 12.52 -4.98
N VAL A 16 13.07 12.45 -4.91
CA VAL A 16 13.89 11.62 -5.78
C VAL A 16 13.68 10.14 -5.46
N PHE A 17 13.76 9.77 -4.17
CA PHE A 17 13.60 8.39 -3.74
C PHE A 17 12.15 7.92 -3.88
N GLY A 18 11.19 8.75 -3.47
CA GLY A 18 9.76 8.46 -3.61
C GLY A 18 9.33 8.32 -5.07
N ALA A 19 9.78 9.22 -5.96
CA ALA A 19 9.50 9.12 -7.39
C ALA A 19 10.18 7.91 -8.02
N GLY A 20 11.43 7.62 -7.66
CA GLY A 20 12.15 6.44 -8.15
C GLY A 20 11.45 5.13 -7.76
N VAL A 21 11.08 4.99 -6.50
CA VAL A 21 10.32 3.83 -5.99
C VAL A 21 8.96 3.75 -6.69
N PHE A 22 8.25 4.85 -6.83
CA PHE A 22 6.94 4.87 -7.50
C PHE A 22 7.04 4.41 -8.96
N LEU A 23 7.99 4.93 -9.73
CA LEU A 23 8.22 4.52 -11.12
C LEU A 23 8.60 3.04 -11.21
N PHE A 24 9.46 2.56 -10.32
CA PHE A 24 9.83 1.15 -10.27
C PHE A 24 8.62 0.24 -9.96
N ILE A 25 7.76 0.66 -9.04
CA ILE A 25 6.51 -0.05 -8.72
C ILE A 25 5.59 -0.09 -9.94
N VAL A 26 5.36 1.04 -10.62
CA VAL A 26 4.53 1.10 -11.83
C VAL A 26 5.07 0.17 -12.91
N PHE A 27 6.37 0.20 -13.16
CA PHE A 27 7.02 -0.67 -14.13
C PHE A 27 6.86 -2.14 -13.78
N THR A 28 7.10 -2.52 -12.53
CA THR A 28 6.95 -3.91 -12.06
C THR A 28 5.51 -4.40 -12.19
N LEU A 29 4.54 -3.59 -11.79
CA LEU A 29 3.12 -3.94 -11.94
C LEU A 29 2.71 -4.10 -13.40
N TRP A 30 3.16 -3.19 -14.27
CA TRP A 30 2.88 -3.28 -15.69
C TRP A 30 3.47 -4.56 -16.30
N PHE A 31 4.69 -4.90 -15.90
CA PHE A 31 5.34 -6.12 -16.34
C PHE A 31 4.60 -7.39 -15.89
N VAL A 32 4.15 -7.43 -14.63
CA VAL A 32 3.46 -8.59 -14.02
C VAL A 32 2.04 -8.76 -14.55
N PHE A 33 1.25 -7.68 -14.53
CA PHE A 33 -0.19 -7.77 -14.81
C PHE A 33 -0.56 -7.52 -16.27
N ARG A 34 0.27 -6.83 -17.03
CA ARG A 34 0.04 -6.47 -18.46
C ARG A 34 -1.35 -5.84 -18.72
N SER A 35 -1.95 -5.23 -17.70
CA SER A 35 -3.28 -4.63 -17.75
C SER A 35 -3.28 -3.36 -16.92
N ILE A 36 -3.67 -2.25 -17.52
CA ILE A 36 -3.71 -0.92 -16.88
C ILE A 36 -4.61 -0.93 -15.64
N LEU A 37 -5.73 -1.64 -15.70
CA LEU A 37 -6.67 -1.73 -14.58
C LEU A 37 -6.04 -2.38 -13.33
N TRP A 38 -5.31 -3.48 -13.53
CA TRP A 38 -4.62 -4.20 -12.46
C TRP A 38 -3.37 -3.50 -11.95
N VAL A 39 -2.89 -2.48 -12.67
CA VAL A 39 -1.86 -1.54 -12.19
C VAL A 39 -2.51 -0.41 -11.37
N ALA A 40 -3.62 0.15 -11.87
CA ALA A 40 -4.28 1.28 -11.24
C ALA A 40 -4.86 0.96 -9.84
N VAL A 41 -5.47 -0.21 -9.65
CA VAL A 41 -6.13 -0.58 -8.39
C VAL A 41 -5.15 -0.63 -7.21
N PRO A 42 -4.03 -1.37 -7.27
CA PRO A 42 -3.03 -1.35 -6.21
C PRO A 42 -2.39 0.02 -5.98
N LEU A 43 -2.15 0.79 -7.07
CA LEU A 43 -1.59 2.14 -6.96
C LEU A 43 -2.52 3.10 -6.22
N LEU A 44 -3.82 3.08 -6.52
CA LEU A 44 -4.81 3.87 -5.79
C LEU A 44 -4.83 3.50 -4.30
N SER A 45 -4.82 2.21 -3.98
CA SER A 45 -4.75 1.74 -2.59
C SER A 45 -3.49 2.24 -1.87
N CYS A 46 -2.33 2.18 -2.54
CA CYS A 46 -1.08 2.72 -2.00
C CYS A 46 -1.14 4.23 -1.79
N PHE A 47 -1.68 4.97 -2.77
CA PHE A 47 -1.82 6.42 -2.67
C PHE A 47 -2.69 6.82 -1.47
N PHE A 48 -3.85 6.19 -1.30
CA PHE A 48 -4.72 6.45 -0.16
C PHE A 48 -4.07 6.08 1.16
N SER A 49 -3.32 4.98 1.22
CA SER A 49 -2.62 4.55 2.43
C SER A 49 -1.59 5.59 2.87
N VAL A 50 -0.76 6.07 1.94
CA VAL A 50 0.23 7.12 2.22
C VAL A 50 -0.46 8.43 2.58
N PHE A 51 -1.52 8.80 1.86
CA PHE A 51 -2.27 10.04 2.12
C PHE A 51 -2.89 10.07 3.52
N ILE A 52 -3.53 8.96 3.94
CA ILE A 52 -4.08 8.81 5.29
C ILE A 52 -2.97 8.92 6.33
N MET A 53 -1.83 8.26 6.09
CA MET A 53 -0.73 8.27 7.04
C MET A 53 -0.08 9.65 7.16
N VAL A 54 0.16 10.34 6.05
CA VAL A 54 0.69 11.72 6.06
C VAL A 54 -0.28 12.68 6.76
N GLY A 55 -1.59 12.53 6.50
CA GLY A 55 -2.63 13.28 7.22
C GLY A 55 -2.60 13.00 8.72
N PHE A 56 -2.45 11.76 9.13
CA PHE A 56 -2.32 11.37 10.53
C PHE A 56 -1.08 11.97 11.19
N LEU A 57 0.07 11.93 10.54
CA LEU A 57 1.31 12.56 11.03
C LEU A 57 1.13 14.06 11.23
N GLY A 58 0.44 14.73 10.30
CA GLY A 58 0.11 16.15 10.40
C GLY A 58 -0.78 16.47 11.59
N LEU A 59 -1.81 15.64 11.86
CA LEU A 59 -2.72 15.81 13.00
C LEU A 59 -2.02 15.62 14.35
N VAL A 60 -1.11 14.66 14.45
CA VAL A 60 -0.34 14.39 15.67
C VAL A 60 0.81 15.40 15.87
N GLY A 61 1.11 16.21 14.84
CA GLY A 61 2.22 17.16 14.88
C GLY A 61 3.60 16.48 14.87
N TRP A 62 3.68 15.27 14.32
CA TRP A 62 4.92 14.50 14.30
C TRP A 62 5.89 15.05 13.25
N LYS A 63 7.08 15.42 13.69
CA LYS A 63 8.09 16.03 12.82
C LYS A 63 8.84 14.94 12.05
N VAL A 64 8.87 15.06 10.73
CA VAL A 64 9.70 14.21 9.88
C VAL A 64 11.15 14.65 10.01
N THR A 65 12.03 13.71 10.35
CA THR A 65 13.49 13.91 10.45
C THR A 65 14.19 13.36 9.20
N VAL A 66 15.48 13.59 9.05
CA VAL A 66 16.29 13.03 7.94
C VAL A 66 16.19 11.50 7.88
N ILE A 67 16.18 10.83 9.04
CA ILE A 67 16.08 9.37 9.11
C ILE A 67 14.65 8.91 8.74
N SER A 68 13.64 9.62 9.21
CA SER A 68 12.24 9.27 8.96
C SER A 68 11.73 9.77 7.59
N SER A 69 12.49 10.57 6.83
CA SER A 69 12.09 11.02 5.49
C SER A 69 11.83 9.87 4.52
N ASN A 70 12.54 8.77 4.71
CA ASN A 70 12.42 7.57 3.88
C ASN A 70 11.19 6.69 4.19
N PHE A 71 10.39 7.05 5.23
CA PHE A 71 9.23 6.24 5.63
C PHE A 71 8.18 6.11 4.51
N ILE A 72 7.99 7.18 3.70
CA ILE A 72 7.02 7.18 2.59
C ILE A 72 7.37 6.10 1.57
N ALA A 73 8.63 6.03 1.15
CA ALA A 73 9.09 5.03 0.20
C ALA A 73 8.95 3.61 0.74
N LEU A 74 9.33 3.38 2.00
CA LEU A 74 9.18 2.08 2.66
C LEU A 74 7.71 1.69 2.80
N MET A 75 6.85 2.62 3.19
CA MET A 75 5.42 2.40 3.29
C MET A 75 4.80 2.05 1.94
N LEU A 76 5.19 2.73 0.86
CA LEU A 76 4.76 2.40 -0.51
C LEU A 76 5.14 0.96 -0.89
N ILE A 77 6.39 0.56 -0.65
CA ILE A 77 6.89 -0.78 -0.98
C ILE A 77 6.11 -1.85 -0.20
N LEU A 78 5.94 -1.67 1.11
CA LEU A 78 5.25 -2.64 1.97
C LEU A 78 3.76 -2.74 1.66
N THR A 79 3.09 -1.61 1.44
CA THR A 79 1.68 -1.58 1.04
C THR A 79 1.48 -2.24 -0.31
N MET A 80 2.40 -1.98 -1.25
CA MET A 80 2.35 -2.57 -2.58
C MET A 80 2.51 -4.09 -2.53
N ALA A 81 3.41 -4.61 -1.70
CA ALA A 81 3.57 -6.06 -1.52
C ALA A 81 2.25 -6.72 -1.07
N MET A 82 1.55 -6.13 -0.09
CA MET A 82 0.23 -6.61 0.36
C MET A 82 -0.81 -6.58 -0.78
N ASN A 83 -0.87 -5.48 -1.52
CA ASN A 83 -1.81 -5.31 -2.64
C ASN A 83 -1.54 -6.30 -3.78
N ILE A 84 -0.27 -6.58 -4.11
CA ILE A 84 0.12 -7.57 -5.13
C ILE A 84 -0.35 -8.96 -4.70
N HIS A 85 -0.07 -9.37 -3.46
CA HIS A 85 -0.50 -10.68 -2.94
C HIS A 85 -2.02 -10.85 -3.02
N MET A 86 -2.79 -9.83 -2.64
CA MET A 86 -4.25 -9.83 -2.75
C MET A 86 -4.70 -9.93 -4.21
N SER A 87 -4.14 -9.12 -5.10
CA SER A 87 -4.52 -9.06 -6.52
C SER A 87 -4.20 -10.37 -7.25
N VAL A 88 -3.02 -10.94 -7.03
CA VAL A 88 -2.63 -12.21 -7.65
C VAL A 88 -3.55 -13.35 -7.20
N ARG A 89 -3.88 -13.42 -5.90
CA ARG A 89 -4.80 -14.44 -5.38
C ARG A 89 -6.21 -14.30 -5.91
N TYR A 90 -6.69 -13.07 -6.03
CA TYR A 90 -8.00 -12.81 -6.66
C TYR A 90 -8.03 -13.30 -8.11
N LEU A 91 -6.99 -12.98 -8.90
CA LEU A 91 -6.88 -13.41 -10.29
C LEU A 91 -6.78 -14.92 -10.44
N GLN A 92 -6.02 -15.59 -9.56
CA GLN A 92 -5.94 -17.05 -9.54
C GLN A 92 -7.31 -17.68 -9.29
N PHE A 93 -8.03 -17.23 -8.27
CA PHE A 93 -9.36 -17.75 -7.96
C PHE A 93 -10.33 -17.55 -9.13
N LYS A 94 -10.32 -16.38 -9.76
CA LYS A 94 -11.17 -16.09 -10.93
C LYS A 94 -10.82 -16.94 -12.15
N LYS A 95 -9.55 -17.31 -12.30
CA LYS A 95 -9.10 -18.22 -13.37
C LYS A 95 -9.57 -19.66 -13.12
N ASP A 96 -9.48 -20.12 -11.87
CA ASP A 96 -9.87 -21.47 -11.49
C ASP A 96 -11.41 -21.65 -11.42
N ASN A 97 -12.13 -20.57 -11.14
CA ASN A 97 -13.60 -20.53 -11.02
C ASN A 97 -14.20 -19.41 -11.88
N PRO A 98 -14.28 -19.54 -13.22
CA PRO A 98 -14.75 -18.48 -14.11
C PRO A 98 -16.19 -18.02 -13.85
N GLU A 99 -17.06 -18.94 -13.42
CA GLU A 99 -18.48 -18.68 -13.12
C GLU A 99 -18.72 -18.00 -11.75
N SER A 100 -17.69 -17.91 -10.91
CA SER A 100 -17.83 -17.31 -9.58
C SER A 100 -18.18 -15.82 -9.66
N THR A 101 -19.00 -15.36 -8.73
CA THR A 101 -19.28 -13.92 -8.61
C THR A 101 -18.06 -13.16 -8.11
N THR A 102 -18.00 -11.85 -8.39
CA THR A 102 -16.91 -10.99 -7.88
C THR A 102 -16.87 -10.97 -6.36
N LYS A 103 -18.04 -10.96 -5.71
CA LYS A 103 -18.14 -10.98 -4.25
C LYS A 103 -17.59 -12.26 -3.64
N GLU A 104 -17.89 -13.41 -4.21
CA GLU A 104 -17.35 -14.72 -3.77
C GLU A 104 -15.82 -14.73 -3.90
N ALA A 105 -15.30 -14.29 -5.05
CA ALA A 105 -13.86 -14.22 -5.27
C ALA A 105 -13.17 -13.29 -4.27
N LEU A 106 -13.76 -12.13 -3.96
CA LEU A 106 -13.22 -11.19 -2.99
C LEU A 106 -13.25 -11.73 -1.56
N ASN A 107 -14.38 -12.31 -1.13
CA ASN A 107 -14.49 -12.90 0.21
C ASN A 107 -13.52 -14.06 0.40
N TRP A 108 -13.40 -14.94 -0.60
CA TRP A 108 -12.46 -16.04 -0.56
C TRP A 108 -11.01 -15.55 -0.48
N THR A 109 -10.66 -14.54 -1.31
CA THR A 109 -9.31 -13.96 -1.35
C THR A 109 -8.98 -13.29 -0.04
N ALA A 110 -9.89 -12.46 0.49
CA ALA A 110 -9.70 -11.78 1.77
C ALA A 110 -9.48 -12.79 2.91
N GLY A 111 -10.31 -13.82 3.01
CA GLY A 111 -10.17 -14.87 4.02
C GLY A 111 -8.86 -15.65 3.92
N LYS A 112 -8.43 -16.00 2.70
CA LYS A 112 -7.18 -16.74 2.46
C LYS A 112 -5.93 -15.89 2.69
N MET A 113 -5.98 -14.59 2.38
CA MET A 113 -4.82 -13.70 2.48
C MET A 113 -4.72 -12.98 3.83
N PHE A 114 -5.79 -12.99 4.64
CA PHE A 114 -5.80 -12.32 5.93
C PHE A 114 -4.66 -12.82 6.84
N TRP A 115 -4.58 -14.10 7.08
CA TRP A 115 -3.57 -14.67 7.97
C TRP A 115 -2.12 -14.49 7.48
N PRO A 116 -1.77 -14.80 6.21
CA PRO A 116 -0.42 -14.55 5.70
C PRO A 116 -0.01 -13.08 5.78
N ILE A 117 -0.90 -12.16 5.40
CA ILE A 117 -0.61 -10.72 5.45
C ILE A 117 -0.50 -10.25 6.91
N LEU A 118 -1.39 -10.71 7.81
CA LEU A 118 -1.33 -10.38 9.22
C LEU A 118 0.00 -10.82 9.85
N TYR A 119 0.46 -12.03 9.59
CA TYR A 119 1.75 -12.51 10.10
C TYR A 119 2.91 -11.69 9.55
N THR A 120 2.91 -11.35 8.27
CA THR A 120 3.93 -10.49 7.67
C THR A 120 3.93 -9.09 8.31
N VAL A 121 2.76 -8.51 8.52
CA VAL A 121 2.62 -7.21 9.18
C VAL A 121 3.11 -7.29 10.63
N LEU A 122 2.72 -8.31 11.40
CA LEU A 122 3.16 -8.48 12.78
C LEU A 122 4.68 -8.63 12.91
N THR A 123 5.29 -9.48 12.07
CA THR A 123 6.75 -9.65 12.10
C THR A 123 7.47 -8.36 11.72
N THR A 124 6.94 -7.60 10.76
CA THR A 124 7.52 -6.31 10.36
C THR A 124 7.32 -5.25 11.44
N ILE A 125 6.17 -5.23 12.11
CA ILE A 125 5.92 -4.36 13.27
C ILE A 125 6.93 -4.69 14.39
N CYS A 126 7.14 -5.96 14.72
CA CYS A 126 8.14 -6.35 15.72
C CYS A 126 9.55 -5.85 15.36
N ALA A 127 9.91 -5.92 14.06
CA ALA A 127 11.19 -5.39 13.59
C ALA A 127 11.30 -3.87 13.80
N PHE A 128 10.27 -3.09 13.45
CA PHE A 128 10.27 -1.64 13.64
C PHE A 128 10.17 -1.24 15.12
N LEU A 129 9.40 -1.97 15.93
CA LEU A 129 9.33 -1.73 17.37
C LEU A 129 10.68 -1.99 18.08
N SER A 130 11.52 -2.87 17.54
CA SER A 130 12.86 -3.07 18.09
C SER A 130 13.74 -1.80 18.05
N LEU A 131 13.45 -0.88 17.11
CA LEU A 131 14.14 0.41 16.99
C LEU A 131 13.88 1.34 18.17
N ILE A 132 12.81 1.11 18.95
CA ILE A 132 12.49 1.89 20.16
C ILE A 132 13.61 1.73 21.21
N PHE A 133 14.30 0.61 21.21
CA PHE A 133 15.42 0.34 22.14
C PHE A 133 16.75 0.96 21.70
N SER A 134 16.80 1.65 20.56
CA SER A 134 18.04 2.24 20.02
C SER A 134 18.60 3.40 20.87
N GLY A 135 17.78 4.04 21.71
CA GLY A 135 18.16 5.23 22.50
C GLY A 135 18.29 6.52 21.65
N ILE A 136 18.11 6.46 20.32
CA ILE A 136 18.25 7.60 19.42
C ILE A 136 16.85 8.07 19.00
N LYS A 137 16.43 9.27 19.42
CA LYS A 137 15.06 9.77 19.23
C LYS A 137 14.55 9.70 17.77
N PRO A 138 15.30 10.14 16.74
CA PRO A 138 14.85 10.02 15.36
C PRO A 138 14.57 8.58 14.89
N ILE A 139 15.33 7.60 15.42
CA ILE A 139 15.15 6.17 15.10
C ILE A 139 13.91 5.63 15.83
N ILE A 140 13.68 6.04 17.07
CA ILE A 140 12.47 5.69 17.84
C ILE A 140 11.24 6.23 17.14
N ASP A 141 11.25 7.51 16.73
CA ASP A 141 10.14 8.14 16.01
C ASP A 141 9.84 7.42 14.70
N PHE A 142 10.89 7.03 13.96
CA PHE A 142 10.75 6.24 12.73
C PHE A 142 10.12 4.86 12.98
N GLY A 143 10.52 4.16 14.04
CA GLY A 143 9.93 2.88 14.44
C GLY A 143 8.43 2.98 14.71
N TRP A 144 8.00 4.02 15.41
CA TRP A 144 6.59 4.29 15.67
C TRP A 144 5.83 4.66 14.39
N MET A 145 6.39 5.54 13.56
CA MET A 145 5.78 5.91 12.28
C MET A 145 5.53 4.71 11.40
N MET A 146 6.50 3.81 11.27
CA MET A 146 6.39 2.60 10.46
C MET A 146 5.38 1.61 11.05
N THR A 147 5.33 1.47 12.38
CA THR A 147 4.36 0.60 13.06
C THR A 147 2.92 1.04 12.78
N VAL A 148 2.62 2.33 12.98
CA VAL A 148 1.30 2.90 12.68
C VAL A 148 1.01 2.82 11.19
N GLY A 149 1.99 3.15 10.34
CA GLY A 149 1.86 3.07 8.88
C GLY A 149 1.49 1.68 8.37
N LEU A 150 2.05 0.62 8.94
CA LEU A 150 1.72 -0.77 8.59
C LEU A 150 0.28 -1.15 8.97
N ILE A 151 -0.19 -0.71 10.13
CA ILE A 151 -1.58 -0.94 10.57
C ILE A 151 -2.55 -0.23 9.62
N VAL A 152 -2.26 1.04 9.29
CA VAL A 152 -3.04 1.81 8.32
C VAL A 152 -3.03 1.12 6.95
N SER A 153 -1.86 0.71 6.45
CA SER A 153 -1.71 0.04 5.17
C SER A 153 -2.50 -1.26 5.09
N MET A 154 -2.44 -2.09 6.13
CA MET A 154 -3.23 -3.32 6.20
C MET A 154 -4.73 -3.02 6.16
N THR A 155 -5.20 -2.08 6.96
CA THR A 155 -6.62 -1.69 7.00
C THR A 155 -7.09 -1.18 5.64
N VAL A 156 -6.31 -0.30 5.01
CA VAL A 156 -6.61 0.25 3.68
C VAL A 156 -6.62 -0.86 2.62
N THR A 157 -5.65 -1.76 2.62
CA THR A 157 -5.59 -2.87 1.66
C THR A 157 -6.82 -3.76 1.75
N PHE A 158 -7.27 -4.13 2.95
CA PHE A 158 -8.43 -5.00 3.13
C PHE A 158 -9.79 -4.29 2.93
N THR A 159 -9.83 -2.97 2.97
CA THR A 159 -11.07 -2.19 2.77
C THR A 159 -11.17 -1.62 1.36
N LEU A 160 -10.15 -0.92 0.89
CA LEU A 160 -10.19 -0.23 -0.41
C LEU A 160 -10.05 -1.17 -1.61
N LEU A 161 -9.12 -2.11 -1.57
CA LEU A 161 -8.89 -2.99 -2.72
C LEU A 161 -10.15 -3.81 -3.07
N PRO A 162 -10.83 -4.49 -2.14
CA PRO A 162 -12.10 -5.17 -2.44
C PRO A 162 -13.20 -4.20 -2.90
N SER A 163 -13.28 -3.01 -2.33
CA SER A 163 -14.28 -2.00 -2.69
C SER A 163 -14.11 -1.53 -4.12
N ILE A 164 -12.89 -1.19 -4.52
CA ILE A 164 -12.55 -0.75 -5.87
C ILE A 164 -12.84 -1.87 -6.89
N LEU A 165 -12.42 -3.09 -6.61
CA LEU A 165 -12.67 -4.24 -7.49
C LEU A 165 -14.17 -4.54 -7.66
N ASN A 166 -14.96 -4.39 -6.60
CA ASN A 166 -16.41 -4.58 -6.69
C ASN A 166 -17.07 -3.51 -7.57
N ILE A 167 -16.66 -2.24 -7.47
CA ILE A 167 -17.16 -1.14 -8.29
C ILE A 167 -16.83 -1.36 -9.77
N ILE A 168 -15.59 -1.74 -10.07
CA ILE A 168 -15.12 -1.96 -11.44
C ILE A 168 -15.86 -3.14 -12.08
N SER A 169 -16.05 -4.22 -11.34
CA SER A 169 -16.77 -5.40 -11.82
C SER A 169 -18.24 -5.08 -12.15
N LYS A 170 -18.88 -4.28 -11.30
CA LYS A 170 -20.27 -3.85 -11.52
C LYS A 170 -20.43 -3.02 -12.80
N ASN A 171 -19.47 -2.14 -13.09
CA ASN A 171 -19.49 -1.33 -14.32
C ASN A 171 -19.28 -2.18 -15.58
N ASN A 172 -18.41 -3.19 -15.52
CA ASN A 172 -18.19 -4.09 -16.66
C ASN A 172 -19.39 -4.98 -16.98
N VAL A 173 -20.19 -5.38 -16.00
CA VAL A 173 -21.44 -6.12 -16.20
C VAL A 173 -22.47 -5.22 -16.91
N ASN A 174 -22.67 -4.00 -16.45
CA ASN A 174 -23.59 -3.04 -17.07
C ASN A 174 -23.22 -2.72 -18.53
N TYR A 175 -21.93 -2.64 -18.86
CA TYR A 175 -21.47 -2.38 -20.22
C TYR A 175 -21.70 -3.57 -21.18
N ARG A 176 -21.61 -4.80 -20.66
CA ARG A 176 -21.93 -6.02 -21.45
C ARG A 176 -23.41 -6.16 -21.75
N ASP A 177 -24.26 -5.82 -20.80
CA ASP A 177 -25.72 -5.91 -20.97
C ASP A 177 -26.24 -4.86 -21.95
N GLN A 178 -25.69 -3.65 -21.94
CA GLN A 178 -26.04 -2.61 -22.95
C GLN A 178 -25.58 -2.94 -24.38
N LYS A 179 -24.57 -3.80 -24.55
CA LYS A 179 -24.09 -4.18 -25.89
C LYS A 179 -24.83 -5.39 -26.47
N LYS A 180 -25.67 -6.05 -25.68
CA LYS A 180 -26.51 -7.18 -26.09
C LYS A 180 -27.97 -6.79 -26.36
N SER A 181 -28.37 -5.58 -26.01
CA SER A 181 -29.66 -4.93 -26.37
C SER A 181 -29.47 -4.08 -27.61
#